data_5ee0a11bb9569b885f7bcf32325ed138
#
_entry.id   5ee0a11bb9569b885f7bcf32325ed138
#
_cell.length_a   1.000
_cell.length_b   1.000
_cell.length_c   1.000
_cell.angle_alpha   90.00
_cell.angle_beta   90.00
_cell.angle_gamma   90.00
#
_symmetry.space_group_name_H-M   'P 1'
#
loop_
_entity.id
_entity.type
_entity.pdbx_description
1 polymer ?
#
loop_
_entity_poly.entity_id
_entity_poly.type
_entity_poly.pdbx_seq_one_letter_code
_entity_poly.pdbx_strand_id
1 'polypeptide(L)'
;MVFRPDGDAKQRSGSLMAKRLLTESKQATSESATPSEHAATSRGNFVARLSKRALIGALAFLLFLYLPYRGFLHWTRISPPPEAGLGVPRPAVQMQGLREYAGRSWSSHERGLWEYHLEGDPFSLGYTHSRLGTRSLMDTERYMFDEMHRYVPSQLALFMIRLGVLLKYRNLPTLIDPILRLELAGVAEGQPDLFGDFLPMYHRVVFYHALHDITQTLENSPMLGCTALAAAGKASRDGHVYVGRNFDFEGPPMFDKEKAILFFKPQGKLPFASVAWPGMIGVVTGLNTAGIFVSVNALRSEDKSAGGVPVELLLREVLEQARSLDEAIDLIKRRPVLVPDLYLIADGHSGETAVVERSPTRAEVRRSRDILAVANHALTPAFASDKESQRLRDYLTSGARQARADELLQNQSGKVDASIMLQLLRDKRGVGDKPLSLGNRNALDALIATHSVVVDATEMIIWVGVGPHALGRYVGFDLRRELLDEPRPQPADLAEDPTLYSQEYQAYLQAGRAMEAAKAMRSAGRLDLALTEAARAVALMPTSPELRFEYAELLHLHKTPQSLALMREQLTTFLTLSPPHRKDIEYAQALLTAP
;
A
#
# COMPACT_ATOMS: atom_id res chain seq x y z
N MET A 1 15.19 -25.93 16.18
CA MET A 1 15.53 -27.15 15.45
C MET A 1 16.11 -26.73 14.10
N VAL A 2 17.42 -26.95 13.96
CA VAL A 2 18.26 -26.51 12.84
C VAL A 2 18.06 -27.48 11.69
N PHE A 3 17.78 -26.99 10.49
CA PHE A 3 18.00 -27.76 9.26
C PHE A 3 18.85 -26.92 8.31
N ARG A 4 20.07 -27.43 8.07
CA ARG A 4 20.91 -27.06 6.92
C ARG A 4 20.44 -27.86 5.70
N PRO A 5 20.49 -27.33 4.49
CA PRO A 5 20.51 -28.15 3.30
C PRO A 5 21.94 -28.34 2.81
N ASP A 6 22.33 -29.60 2.68
CA ASP A 6 23.52 -30.04 1.97
C ASP A 6 23.36 -29.83 0.46
N GLY A 7 24.48 -29.46 -0.15
CA GLY A 7 24.61 -29.23 -1.57
C GLY A 7 24.80 -30.48 -2.42
N ASP A 8 25.09 -30.22 -3.70
CA ASP A 8 25.55 -31.15 -4.76
C ASP A 8 24.53 -32.06 -5.42
N ALA A 9 24.06 -31.58 -6.58
CA ALA A 9 23.97 -32.40 -7.80
C ALA A 9 23.35 -31.59 -8.96
N LYS A 10 24.16 -31.01 -9.82
CA LYS A 10 23.85 -30.81 -11.26
C LYS A 10 25.02 -30.12 -12.01
N GLN A 11 26.08 -30.88 -12.16
CA GLN A 11 27.05 -30.69 -13.23
C GLN A 11 27.32 -32.03 -13.87
N ARG A 12 26.59 -32.42 -14.90
CA ARG A 12 26.91 -33.44 -15.92
C ARG A 12 25.73 -33.65 -16.86
N SER A 13 25.55 -32.78 -17.84
CA SER A 13 24.90 -33.14 -19.13
C SER A 13 25.04 -31.98 -20.15
N GLY A 14 26.26 -31.73 -20.57
CA GLY A 14 26.57 -30.68 -21.57
C GLY A 14 27.76 -31.00 -22.44
N SER A 15 28.10 -32.29 -22.58
CA SER A 15 29.34 -32.70 -23.31
C SER A 15 29.17 -33.95 -24.19
N LEU A 16 28.04 -34.12 -24.87
CA LEU A 16 27.85 -35.26 -25.80
C LEU A 16 27.20 -34.92 -27.13
N MET A 17 27.02 -33.66 -27.47
CA MET A 17 26.42 -33.26 -28.76
C MET A 17 27.36 -32.47 -29.71
N ALA A 18 28.62 -32.27 -29.32
CA ALA A 18 29.64 -31.53 -30.12
C ALA A 18 30.71 -32.42 -30.73
N LYS A 19 30.58 -33.75 -30.68
CA LYS A 19 31.61 -34.68 -31.25
C LYS A 19 31.11 -35.59 -32.37
N ARG A 20 29.99 -35.34 -33.02
CA ARG A 20 29.43 -36.20 -34.08
C ARG A 20 29.30 -35.54 -35.48
N LEU A 21 29.92 -34.36 -35.72
CA LEU A 21 29.89 -33.70 -37.02
C LEU A 21 31.28 -33.40 -37.64
N LEU A 22 32.33 -34.15 -37.24
CA LEU A 22 33.67 -33.96 -37.77
C LEU A 22 34.34 -35.25 -38.28
N THR A 23 33.59 -36.24 -38.72
CA THR A 23 34.17 -37.45 -39.35
C THR A 23 33.23 -37.99 -40.42
N GLU A 24 33.15 -37.26 -41.56
CA GLU A 24 32.77 -37.85 -42.84
C GLU A 24 32.97 -36.75 -43.91
N SER A 25 34.17 -36.65 -44.46
CA SER A 25 34.44 -36.18 -45.84
C SER A 25 35.95 -36.16 -46.08
N LYS A 26 36.50 -37.34 -46.29
CA LYS A 26 37.73 -37.50 -47.06
C LYS A 26 37.53 -38.66 -48.03
N GLN A 27 37.25 -38.36 -49.27
CA GLN A 27 37.67 -39.07 -50.48
C GLN A 27 36.77 -38.66 -51.67
N ALA A 28 37.28 -37.81 -52.53
CA ALA A 28 37.08 -37.85 -53.97
C ALA A 28 38.04 -36.88 -54.65
N THR A 29 39.06 -37.39 -55.18
CA THR A 29 39.89 -37.12 -56.38
C THR A 29 39.72 -35.80 -57.13
N SER A 30 40.88 -35.17 -57.26
CA SER A 30 41.47 -34.36 -58.33
C SER A 30 40.70 -34.22 -59.64
N GLU A 31 40.46 -32.93 -60.02
CA GLU A 31 40.76 -32.49 -61.43
C GLU A 31 40.89 -30.95 -61.44
N SER A 32 41.87 -30.49 -62.15
CA SER A 32 42.39 -29.17 -62.26
C SER A 32 41.47 -28.20 -63.02
N ALA A 33 41.21 -27.04 -62.43
CA ALA A 33 40.92 -25.81 -63.15
C ALA A 33 41.26 -24.60 -62.27
N THR A 34 42.26 -23.86 -62.64
CA THR A 34 42.62 -22.56 -62.09
C THR A 34 41.60 -21.51 -62.48
N PRO A 35 40.90 -20.89 -61.51
CA PRO A 35 40.26 -19.60 -61.74
C PRO A 35 41.06 -18.49 -61.06
N SER A 36 41.19 -17.41 -61.79
CA SER A 36 41.95 -16.19 -61.51
C SER A 36 41.75 -15.65 -60.07
N GLU A 37 42.85 -15.45 -59.32
CA GLU A 37 42.93 -14.84 -58.01
C GLU A 37 42.33 -13.43 -57.89
N HIS A 38 42.02 -12.75 -59.01
CA HIS A 38 41.42 -11.40 -58.98
C HIS A 38 39.92 -11.32 -58.73
N ALA A 39 39.16 -12.41 -58.88
CA ALA A 39 37.69 -12.40 -58.63
C ALA A 39 37.32 -12.72 -57.17
N ALA A 40 38.16 -13.43 -56.43
CA ALA A 40 37.90 -13.81 -55.02
C ALA A 40 38.17 -12.64 -54.03
N THR A 41 39.19 -11.81 -54.30
CA THR A 41 39.52 -10.63 -53.45
C THR A 41 38.51 -9.50 -53.60
N SER A 42 37.86 -9.33 -54.75
CA SER A 42 36.83 -8.31 -54.96
C SER A 42 35.49 -8.63 -54.24
N ARG A 43 35.07 -9.89 -54.21
CA ARG A 43 33.85 -10.33 -53.51
C ARG A 43 34.03 -10.29 -51.97
N GLY A 44 35.18 -10.71 -51.46
CA GLY A 44 35.50 -10.64 -50.02
C GLY A 44 35.51 -9.18 -49.49
N ASN A 45 36.08 -8.26 -50.27
CA ASN A 45 36.11 -6.84 -49.92
C ASN A 45 34.72 -6.17 -50.03
N PHE A 46 33.86 -6.62 -50.96
CA PHE A 46 32.50 -6.11 -51.12
C PHE A 46 31.59 -6.56 -49.95
N VAL A 47 31.62 -7.84 -49.56
CA VAL A 47 30.89 -8.38 -48.44
C VAL A 47 31.35 -7.76 -47.11
N ALA A 48 32.68 -7.58 -46.91
CA ALA A 48 33.25 -6.92 -45.75
C ALA A 48 32.87 -5.42 -45.68
N ARG A 49 32.75 -4.72 -46.81
CA ARG A 49 32.29 -3.33 -46.89
C ARG A 49 30.79 -3.20 -46.65
N LEU A 50 29.96 -4.14 -47.14
CA LEU A 50 28.53 -4.22 -46.88
C LEU A 50 28.26 -4.50 -45.41
N SER A 51 28.99 -5.43 -44.79
CA SER A 51 28.86 -5.72 -43.33
C SER A 51 29.29 -4.53 -42.47
N LYS A 52 30.36 -3.82 -42.82
CA LYS A 52 30.78 -2.59 -42.12
C LYS A 52 29.73 -1.46 -42.23
N ARG A 53 29.16 -1.24 -43.42
CA ARG A 53 28.12 -0.22 -43.63
C ARG A 53 26.83 -0.58 -42.89
N ALA A 54 26.43 -1.85 -42.90
CA ALA A 54 25.29 -2.34 -42.14
C ALA A 54 25.51 -2.19 -40.62
N LEU A 55 26.72 -2.49 -40.14
CA LEU A 55 27.07 -2.29 -38.72
C LEU A 55 27.06 -0.80 -38.32
N ILE A 56 27.65 0.08 -39.16
CA ILE A 56 27.63 1.54 -38.93
C ILE A 56 26.18 2.04 -38.96
N GLY A 57 25.35 1.59 -39.91
CA GLY A 57 23.93 1.94 -39.96
C GLY A 57 23.16 1.48 -38.75
N ALA A 58 23.39 0.25 -38.27
CA ALA A 58 22.79 -0.27 -37.05
C ALA A 58 23.23 0.53 -35.80
N LEU A 59 24.52 0.84 -35.69
CA LEU A 59 25.05 1.69 -34.61
C LEU A 59 24.46 3.10 -34.63
N ALA A 60 24.36 3.72 -35.82
CA ALA A 60 23.77 5.03 -36.00
C ALA A 60 22.26 5.02 -35.63
N PHE A 61 21.53 3.97 -36.01
CA PHE A 61 20.15 3.78 -35.64
C PHE A 61 19.97 3.57 -34.13
N LEU A 62 20.81 2.76 -33.48
CA LEU A 62 20.81 2.59 -32.02
C LEU A 62 21.13 3.91 -31.32
N LEU A 63 22.09 4.69 -31.80
CA LEU A 63 22.39 6.02 -31.25
C LEU A 63 21.22 6.99 -31.47
N PHE A 64 20.55 6.94 -32.58
CA PHE A 64 19.38 7.75 -32.90
C PHE A 64 18.22 7.47 -31.93
N LEU A 65 18.04 6.22 -31.50
CA LEU A 65 17.07 5.87 -30.47
C LEU A 65 17.58 6.18 -29.03
N TYR A 66 18.84 5.91 -28.79
CA TYR A 66 19.44 6.02 -27.46
C TYR A 66 19.57 7.47 -26.97
N LEU A 67 20.01 8.40 -27.84
CA LEU A 67 20.20 9.81 -27.45
C LEU A 67 18.90 10.52 -27.02
N PRO A 68 17.77 10.42 -27.75
CA PRO A 68 16.49 10.96 -27.30
C PRO A 68 16.01 10.30 -25.99
N TYR A 69 16.19 8.98 -25.86
CA TYR A 69 15.85 8.28 -24.63
C TYR A 69 16.67 8.78 -23.43
N ARG A 70 17.99 8.96 -23.58
CA ARG A 70 18.85 9.54 -22.54
C ARG A 70 18.47 10.98 -22.23
N GLY A 71 18.15 11.78 -23.26
CA GLY A 71 17.63 13.13 -23.09
C GLY A 71 16.32 13.18 -22.32
N PHE A 72 15.40 12.27 -22.62
CA PHE A 72 14.14 12.11 -21.88
C PHE A 72 14.39 11.74 -20.40
N LEU A 73 15.24 10.75 -20.13
CA LEU A 73 15.59 10.37 -18.74
C LEU A 73 16.25 11.52 -17.97
N HIS A 74 17.10 12.31 -18.63
CA HIS A 74 17.71 13.49 -18.02
C HIS A 74 16.68 14.58 -17.71
N TRP A 75 15.77 14.86 -18.65
CA TRP A 75 14.72 15.86 -18.50
C TRP A 75 13.67 15.49 -17.46
N THR A 76 13.38 14.19 -17.28
CA THR A 76 12.43 13.70 -16.28
C THR A 76 13.07 13.34 -14.94
N ARG A 77 14.39 13.51 -14.81
CA ARG A 77 15.13 13.14 -13.59
C ARG A 77 14.72 14.03 -12.41
N ILE A 78 14.34 13.40 -11.33
CA ILE A 78 14.18 14.03 -10.01
C ILE A 78 15.50 13.90 -9.25
N SER A 79 16.06 15.01 -8.80
CA SER A 79 17.32 15.07 -8.06
C SER A 79 17.11 15.68 -6.68
N PRO A 80 17.91 15.26 -5.66
CA PRO A 80 17.85 15.90 -4.36
C PRO A 80 18.26 17.37 -4.46
N PRO A 81 17.83 18.21 -3.50
CA PRO A 81 18.32 19.57 -3.37
C PRO A 81 19.85 19.60 -3.27
N PRO A 82 20.56 20.55 -3.95
CA PRO A 82 22.02 20.60 -3.92
C PRO A 82 22.62 20.75 -2.52
N GLU A 83 21.89 21.41 -1.62
CA GLU A 83 22.27 21.63 -0.22
C GLU A 83 22.00 20.42 0.70
N ALA A 84 21.32 19.39 0.20
CA ALA A 84 20.94 18.25 1.02
C ALA A 84 22.16 17.56 1.66
N GLY A 85 22.16 17.51 2.98
CA GLY A 85 23.18 16.82 3.78
C GLY A 85 24.55 17.50 3.81
N LEU A 86 24.72 18.72 3.30
CA LEU A 86 25.99 19.45 3.40
C LEU A 86 26.31 19.76 4.88
N GLY A 87 27.45 19.28 5.34
CA GLY A 87 27.91 19.45 6.73
C GLY A 87 27.12 18.68 7.79
N VAL A 88 26.15 17.87 7.40
CA VAL A 88 25.35 17.06 8.33
C VAL A 88 26.05 15.74 8.66
N PRO A 89 26.17 15.35 9.96
CA PRO A 89 26.80 14.09 10.37
C PRO A 89 26.05 12.85 9.82
N ARG A 90 26.79 11.76 9.55
CA ARG A 90 26.27 10.45 9.15
C ARG A 90 26.53 9.44 10.26
N PRO A 91 25.72 9.41 11.34
CA PRO A 91 25.95 8.50 12.44
C PRO A 91 25.80 7.03 11.99
N ALA A 92 26.72 6.19 12.45
CA ALA A 92 26.60 4.74 12.29
C ALA A 92 25.56 4.20 13.28
N VAL A 93 24.88 3.12 12.89
CA VAL A 93 23.97 2.40 13.79
C VAL A 93 24.77 1.64 14.84
N GLN A 94 24.37 1.78 16.12
CA GLN A 94 24.98 1.13 17.27
C GLN A 94 23.90 0.44 18.09
N MET A 95 24.16 -0.81 18.51
CA MET A 95 23.29 -1.55 19.40
C MET A 95 23.57 -1.20 20.86
N GLN A 96 22.54 -0.91 21.63
CA GLN A 96 22.60 -0.75 23.09
C GLN A 96 21.41 -1.49 23.72
N GLY A 97 21.64 -2.68 24.25
CA GLY A 97 20.58 -3.58 24.70
C GLY A 97 19.70 -4.02 23.53
N LEU A 98 18.41 -3.77 23.62
CA LEU A 98 17.39 -4.10 22.60
C LEU A 98 17.09 -2.94 21.63
N ARG A 99 17.83 -1.82 21.74
CA ARG A 99 17.64 -0.63 20.93
C ARG A 99 18.79 -0.43 19.95
N GLU A 100 18.44 0.02 18.75
CA GLU A 100 19.37 0.50 17.74
C GLU A 100 19.42 2.02 17.79
N TYR A 101 20.60 2.62 17.83
CA TYR A 101 20.81 4.07 17.87
C TYR A 101 21.54 4.56 16.63
N ALA A 102 21.09 5.68 16.07
CA ALA A 102 21.76 6.44 15.03
C ALA A 102 21.78 7.92 15.43
N GLY A 103 22.87 8.39 16.04
CA GLY A 103 22.93 9.72 16.66
C GLY A 103 21.96 9.84 17.84
N ARG A 104 21.01 10.79 17.78
CA ARG A 104 19.97 10.99 18.80
C ARG A 104 18.72 10.15 18.54
N SER A 105 18.55 9.64 17.32
CA SER A 105 17.44 8.78 16.93
C SER A 105 17.68 7.34 17.34
N TRP A 106 16.60 6.60 17.62
CA TRP A 106 16.70 5.19 17.95
C TRP A 106 15.44 4.41 17.52
N SER A 107 15.58 3.08 17.43
CA SER A 107 14.46 2.17 17.17
C SER A 107 14.49 0.96 18.10
N SER A 108 13.32 0.36 18.33
CA SER A 108 13.16 -0.91 19.02
C SER A 108 11.98 -1.72 18.48
N HIS A 109 11.94 -3.03 18.84
CA HIS A 109 10.82 -3.93 18.52
C HIS A 109 10.38 -4.75 19.76
N GLU A 110 10.52 -4.17 20.94
CA GLU A 110 10.34 -4.91 22.20
C GLU A 110 8.89 -5.29 22.50
N ARG A 111 7.93 -4.45 22.09
CA ARG A 111 6.49 -4.62 22.39
C ARG A 111 5.72 -5.31 21.25
N GLY A 112 6.43 -5.95 20.29
CA GLY A 112 5.82 -6.59 19.12
C GLY A 112 5.38 -5.59 18.04
N LEU A 113 5.80 -4.34 18.14
CA LEU A 113 5.59 -3.25 17.21
C LEU A 113 6.93 -2.54 17.02
N TRP A 114 7.25 -2.15 15.79
CA TRP A 114 8.39 -1.28 15.54
C TRP A 114 8.14 0.12 16.11
N GLU A 115 9.06 0.59 16.92
CA GLU A 115 9.07 1.93 17.52
C GLU A 115 10.28 2.70 16.99
N TYR A 116 10.07 3.88 16.42
CA TYR A 116 11.15 4.77 15.98
C TYR A 116 11.01 6.13 16.66
N HIS A 117 12.07 6.58 17.31
CA HIS A 117 12.19 7.92 17.87
C HIS A 117 13.21 8.70 17.04
N LEU A 118 12.73 9.70 16.32
CA LEU A 118 13.46 10.42 15.29
C LEU A 118 13.59 11.89 15.69
N GLU A 119 14.83 12.39 15.78
CA GLU A 119 15.09 13.74 16.23
C GLU A 119 16.21 14.39 15.42
N GLY A 120 16.01 15.66 15.01
CA GLY A 120 17.05 16.44 14.36
C GLY A 120 16.55 17.41 13.31
N ASP A 121 17.50 17.90 12.50
CA ASP A 121 17.22 18.65 11.27
C ASP A 121 16.59 17.72 10.19
N PRO A 122 15.98 18.29 9.14
CA PRO A 122 15.25 17.50 8.16
C PRO A 122 16.07 16.38 7.51
N PHE A 123 17.31 16.66 7.10
CA PHE A 123 18.14 15.64 6.48
C PHE A 123 18.53 14.53 7.47
N SER A 124 18.91 14.91 8.72
CA SER A 124 19.22 13.95 9.78
C SER A 124 18.04 13.04 10.11
N LEU A 125 16.80 13.58 10.16
CA LEU A 125 15.59 12.77 10.37
C LEU A 125 15.46 11.68 9.32
N GLY A 126 15.52 12.04 8.05
CA GLY A 126 15.41 11.07 6.96
C GLY A 126 16.55 10.05 6.95
N TYR A 127 17.79 10.52 7.13
CA TYR A 127 18.97 9.66 7.15
C TYR A 127 18.93 8.64 8.28
N THR A 128 18.70 9.09 9.52
CA THR A 128 18.67 8.19 10.68
C THR A 128 17.49 7.24 10.64
N HIS A 129 16.30 7.70 10.19
CA HIS A 129 15.14 6.86 9.96
C HIS A 129 15.45 5.70 9.00
N SER A 130 16.04 6.02 7.86
CA SER A 130 16.42 5.03 6.86
C SER A 130 17.51 4.07 7.36
N ARG A 131 18.50 4.58 8.10
CA ARG A 131 19.57 3.74 8.70
C ARG A 131 19.02 2.75 9.70
N LEU A 132 18.13 3.18 10.60
CA LEU A 132 17.49 2.34 11.61
C LEU A 132 16.49 1.33 10.97
N GLY A 133 15.82 1.71 9.89
CA GLY A 133 14.87 0.87 9.17
C GLY A 133 15.44 0.08 7.99
N THR A 134 16.77 0.07 7.77
CA THR A 134 17.39 -0.44 6.53
C THR A 134 16.88 -1.81 6.11
N ARG A 135 16.77 -2.78 7.03
CA ARG A 135 16.32 -4.15 6.72
C ARG A 135 14.86 -4.17 6.21
N SER A 136 13.96 -3.58 6.98
CA SER A 136 12.53 -3.54 6.62
C SER A 136 12.30 -2.78 5.31
N LEU A 137 13.02 -1.66 5.09
CA LEU A 137 12.98 -0.90 3.84
C LEU A 137 13.41 -1.73 2.63
N MET A 138 14.54 -2.44 2.72
CA MET A 138 15.04 -3.29 1.64
C MET A 138 14.07 -4.43 1.32
N ASP A 139 13.49 -5.06 2.33
CA ASP A 139 12.55 -6.16 2.17
C ASP A 139 11.23 -5.67 1.58
N THR A 140 10.73 -4.50 2.01
CA THR A 140 9.56 -3.84 1.45
C THR A 140 9.77 -3.45 -0.01
N GLU A 141 10.91 -2.85 -0.34
CA GLU A 141 11.23 -2.44 -1.71
C GLU A 141 11.33 -3.65 -2.65
N ARG A 142 12.04 -4.72 -2.26
CA ARG A 142 12.08 -5.98 -3.03
C ARG A 142 10.69 -6.52 -3.29
N TYR A 143 9.89 -6.60 -2.23
CA TYR A 143 8.53 -7.09 -2.35
C TYR A 143 7.69 -6.24 -3.32
N MET A 144 7.77 -4.92 -3.26
CA MET A 144 7.05 -4.03 -4.19
C MET A 144 7.47 -4.25 -5.64
N PHE A 145 8.76 -4.49 -5.90
CA PHE A 145 9.25 -4.82 -7.23
C PHE A 145 8.76 -6.19 -7.71
N ASP A 146 8.74 -7.20 -6.84
CA ASP A 146 8.23 -8.55 -7.16
C ASP A 146 6.73 -8.48 -7.48
N GLU A 147 5.93 -7.75 -6.71
CA GLU A 147 4.51 -7.54 -6.97
C GLU A 147 4.28 -6.77 -8.29
N MET A 148 5.05 -5.73 -8.54
CA MET A 148 4.96 -5.00 -9.82
C MET A 148 5.19 -5.94 -11.02
N HIS A 149 6.19 -6.84 -10.95
CA HIS A 149 6.43 -7.82 -11.99
C HIS A 149 5.34 -8.89 -12.07
N ARG A 150 4.73 -9.25 -10.94
CA ARG A 150 3.60 -10.19 -10.92
C ARG A 150 2.36 -9.62 -11.59
N TYR A 151 2.04 -8.36 -11.34
CA TYR A 151 0.88 -7.69 -11.97
C TYR A 151 1.13 -7.32 -13.43
N VAL A 152 2.36 -6.97 -13.78
CA VAL A 152 2.74 -6.56 -15.13
C VAL A 152 3.95 -7.40 -15.61
N PRO A 153 3.73 -8.65 -16.03
CA PRO A 153 4.82 -9.54 -16.42
C PRO A 153 5.53 -9.13 -17.71
N SER A 154 4.93 -8.28 -18.54
CA SER A 154 5.53 -7.78 -19.77
C SER A 154 6.56 -6.69 -19.51
N GLN A 155 7.83 -6.95 -19.83
CA GLN A 155 8.91 -5.96 -19.69
C GLN A 155 8.68 -4.70 -20.54
N LEU A 156 8.08 -4.86 -21.74
CA LEU A 156 7.71 -3.73 -22.59
C LEU A 156 6.61 -2.88 -21.95
N ALA A 157 5.60 -3.53 -21.35
CA ALA A 157 4.53 -2.80 -20.64
C ALA A 157 5.08 -2.04 -19.44
N LEU A 158 5.93 -2.66 -18.62
CA LEU A 158 6.62 -1.99 -17.50
C LEU A 158 7.46 -0.80 -17.96
N PHE A 159 8.19 -0.96 -19.08
CA PHE A 159 8.96 0.12 -19.65
C PHE A 159 8.07 1.30 -20.08
N MET A 160 6.95 1.02 -20.76
CA MET A 160 5.99 2.07 -21.18
C MET A 160 5.31 2.75 -19.98
N ILE A 161 4.90 1.98 -18.96
CA ILE A 161 4.35 2.53 -17.72
C ILE A 161 5.37 3.44 -17.04
N ARG A 162 6.63 3.00 -16.93
CA ARG A 162 7.73 3.81 -16.39
C ARG A 162 7.88 5.15 -17.14
N LEU A 163 7.90 5.15 -18.47
CA LEU A 163 7.99 6.39 -19.24
C LEU A 163 6.79 7.32 -18.98
N GLY A 164 5.58 6.77 -18.93
CA GLY A 164 4.37 7.53 -18.62
C GLY A 164 4.39 8.16 -17.23
N VAL A 165 4.80 7.40 -16.20
CA VAL A 165 4.93 7.89 -14.82
C VAL A 165 6.00 8.98 -14.73
N LEU A 166 7.18 8.77 -15.32
CA LEU A 166 8.24 9.77 -15.37
C LEU A 166 7.79 11.07 -16.01
N LEU A 167 7.06 11.00 -17.12
CA LEU A 167 6.54 12.17 -17.82
C LEU A 167 5.49 12.92 -16.99
N LYS A 168 4.52 12.16 -16.46
CA LYS A 168 3.37 12.73 -15.72
C LYS A 168 3.81 13.42 -14.42
N TYR A 169 4.73 12.81 -13.68
CA TYR A 169 5.10 13.25 -12.33
C TYR A 169 6.47 13.94 -12.24
N ARG A 170 7.08 14.34 -13.37
CA ARG A 170 8.41 14.98 -13.40
C ARG A 170 8.49 16.27 -12.57
N ASN A 171 7.38 16.99 -12.43
CA ASN A 171 7.31 18.24 -11.68
C ASN A 171 6.85 18.05 -10.22
N LEU A 172 6.63 16.80 -9.77
CA LEU A 172 6.16 16.52 -8.42
C LEU A 172 7.00 17.17 -7.32
N PRO A 173 8.35 17.17 -7.38
CA PRO A 173 9.17 17.81 -6.34
C PRO A 173 8.92 19.31 -6.17
N THR A 174 8.45 20.01 -7.19
CA THR A 174 8.18 21.46 -7.10
C THR A 174 6.96 21.78 -6.24
N LEU A 175 6.12 20.79 -5.96
CA LEU A 175 4.91 20.88 -5.16
C LEU A 175 5.15 20.46 -3.71
N ILE A 176 6.26 19.76 -3.43
CA ILE A 176 6.65 19.30 -2.10
C ILE A 176 7.41 20.43 -1.38
N ASP A 177 7.10 20.61 -0.09
CA ASP A 177 7.80 21.58 0.76
C ASP A 177 9.33 21.36 0.67
N PRO A 178 10.14 22.42 0.45
CA PRO A 178 11.59 22.34 0.38
C PRO A 178 12.23 21.61 1.57
N ILE A 179 11.69 21.78 2.78
CA ILE A 179 12.18 21.14 4.00
C ILE A 179 11.97 19.62 3.92
N LEU A 180 10.78 19.18 3.49
CA LEU A 180 10.50 17.74 3.31
C LEU A 180 11.36 17.13 2.20
N ARG A 181 11.74 17.88 1.16
CA ARG A 181 12.68 17.40 0.14
C ARG A 181 14.08 17.10 0.70
N LEU A 182 14.53 17.85 1.70
CA LEU A 182 15.78 17.56 2.41
C LEU A 182 15.66 16.26 3.23
N GLU A 183 14.53 16.05 3.91
CA GLU A 183 14.27 14.82 4.66
C GLU A 183 14.21 13.60 3.72
N LEU A 184 13.51 13.70 2.58
CA LEU A 184 13.49 12.66 1.53
C LEU A 184 14.89 12.37 0.98
N ALA A 185 15.77 13.37 0.89
CA ALA A 185 17.17 13.17 0.49
C ALA A 185 17.94 12.38 1.56
N GLY A 186 17.68 12.64 2.84
CA GLY A 186 18.21 11.84 3.94
C GLY A 186 17.78 10.38 3.86
N VAL A 187 16.48 10.12 3.63
CA VAL A 187 15.96 8.75 3.43
C VAL A 187 16.68 8.05 2.28
N ALA A 188 16.86 8.75 1.16
CA ALA A 188 17.50 8.19 -0.02
C ALA A 188 18.98 7.86 0.21
N GLU A 189 19.70 8.69 0.98
CA GLU A 189 21.13 8.47 1.27
C GLU A 189 21.35 7.40 2.35
N GLY A 190 20.40 7.24 3.27
CA GLY A 190 20.56 6.35 4.43
C GLY A 190 20.46 4.85 4.12
N GLN A 191 20.03 4.44 2.93
CA GLN A 191 19.82 3.03 2.59
C GLN A 191 20.64 2.59 1.36
N PRO A 192 20.96 1.27 1.23
CA PRO A 192 21.59 0.74 0.03
C PRO A 192 20.67 0.85 -1.19
N ASP A 193 21.25 1.19 -2.35
CA ASP A 193 20.51 1.28 -3.62
C ASP A 193 20.46 -0.08 -4.35
N LEU A 194 19.35 -0.82 -4.21
CA LEU A 194 19.16 -2.13 -4.82
C LEU A 194 18.66 -2.06 -6.27
N PHE A 195 18.01 -0.97 -6.65
CA PHE A 195 17.30 -0.82 -7.93
C PHE A 195 17.69 0.45 -8.69
N GLY A 196 18.96 0.90 -8.51
CA GLY A 196 19.48 2.10 -9.16
C GLY A 196 19.42 2.05 -10.69
N ASP A 197 19.49 0.85 -11.27
CA ASP A 197 19.32 0.64 -12.72
C ASP A 197 17.90 0.94 -13.19
N PHE A 198 16.90 0.75 -12.33
CA PHE A 198 15.52 1.09 -12.64
C PHE A 198 15.30 2.61 -12.56
N LEU A 199 15.60 3.24 -11.42
CA LEU A 199 15.55 4.69 -11.17
C LEU A 199 16.52 5.06 -10.02
N PRO A 200 17.12 6.28 -10.03
CA PRO A 200 17.92 6.76 -8.91
C PRO A 200 17.15 6.70 -7.58
N MET A 201 17.82 6.41 -6.47
CA MET A 201 17.20 6.22 -5.16
C MET A 201 16.29 7.39 -4.75
N TYR A 202 16.76 8.64 -4.82
CA TYR A 202 15.96 9.80 -4.46
C TYR A 202 14.67 9.92 -5.29
N HIS A 203 14.76 9.58 -6.59
CA HIS A 203 13.59 9.58 -7.47
C HIS A 203 12.55 8.54 -7.02
N ARG A 204 12.99 7.33 -6.63
CA ARG A 204 12.11 6.28 -6.09
C ARG A 204 11.49 6.69 -4.78
N VAL A 205 12.29 7.24 -3.84
CA VAL A 205 11.80 7.71 -2.54
C VAL A 205 10.70 8.77 -2.70
N VAL A 206 10.86 9.74 -3.61
CA VAL A 206 9.80 10.71 -3.92
C VAL A 206 8.54 10.02 -4.45
N PHE A 207 8.67 9.01 -5.30
CA PHE A 207 7.51 8.28 -5.84
C PHE A 207 6.85 7.37 -4.81
N TYR A 208 7.60 6.78 -3.87
CA TYR A 208 7.02 6.01 -2.77
C TYR A 208 6.12 6.87 -1.89
N HIS A 209 6.50 8.14 -1.66
CA HIS A 209 5.69 9.11 -0.92
C HIS A 209 4.55 9.74 -1.73
N ALA A 210 4.34 9.30 -2.94
CA ALA A 210 3.18 9.62 -3.76
C ALA A 210 2.44 8.35 -4.22
N LEU A 211 2.81 7.18 -3.69
CA LEU A 211 2.29 5.90 -4.17
C LEU A 211 0.79 5.77 -3.94
N HIS A 212 0.29 6.24 -2.79
CA HIS A 212 -1.14 6.32 -2.49
C HIS A 212 -1.88 7.08 -3.60
N ASP A 213 -1.41 8.27 -3.95
CA ASP A 213 -2.02 9.13 -4.97
C ASP A 213 -1.87 8.52 -6.37
N ILE A 214 -0.68 8.00 -6.71
CA ILE A 214 -0.42 7.40 -8.03
C ILE A 214 -1.33 6.20 -8.25
N THR A 215 -1.47 5.32 -7.26
CA THR A 215 -2.30 4.12 -7.37
C THR A 215 -3.79 4.46 -7.49
N GLN A 216 -4.28 5.49 -6.82
CA GLN A 216 -5.67 5.95 -6.98
C GLN A 216 -6.00 6.41 -8.42
N THR A 217 -4.99 6.84 -9.20
CA THR A 217 -5.19 7.23 -10.60
C THR A 217 -5.32 6.04 -11.56
N LEU A 218 -5.09 4.81 -11.10
CA LEU A 218 -5.22 3.59 -11.89
C LEU A 218 -6.64 3.01 -11.72
N GLU A 219 -7.33 2.73 -12.83
CA GLU A 219 -8.73 2.29 -12.83
C GLU A 219 -8.97 0.97 -12.09
N ASN A 220 -7.99 0.07 -12.08
CA ASN A 220 -8.07 -1.26 -11.49
C ASN A 220 -7.15 -1.45 -10.28
N SER A 221 -6.72 -0.36 -9.62
CA SER A 221 -5.87 -0.50 -8.44
C SER A 221 -6.62 -1.17 -7.29
N PRO A 222 -5.94 -1.95 -6.42
CA PRO A 222 -6.49 -2.44 -5.17
C PRO A 222 -7.09 -1.26 -4.40
N MET A 223 -8.35 -1.37 -4.00
CA MET A 223 -9.01 -0.26 -3.32
C MET A 223 -8.60 -0.20 -1.86
N LEU A 224 -8.26 1.00 -1.43
CA LEU A 224 -8.18 1.34 -0.02
C LEU A 224 -9.60 1.38 0.55
N GLY A 225 -9.87 0.55 1.56
CA GLY A 225 -11.17 0.40 2.20
C GLY A 225 -11.16 0.91 3.64
N CYS A 226 -10.78 2.17 3.86
CA CYS A 226 -10.63 2.70 5.21
C CYS A 226 -11.96 3.00 5.89
N THR A 227 -12.01 2.87 7.22
CA THR A 227 -13.11 3.35 8.07
C THR A 227 -12.52 4.07 9.27
N ALA A 228 -13.03 5.28 9.55
CA ALA A 228 -12.66 5.99 10.76
C ALA A 228 -13.91 6.49 11.50
N LEU A 229 -13.84 6.45 12.82
CA LEU A 229 -14.89 6.77 13.78
C LEU A 229 -14.40 7.84 14.73
N ALA A 230 -15.25 8.78 15.12
CA ALA A 230 -14.95 9.72 16.18
C ALA A 230 -16.15 9.90 17.10
N ALA A 231 -15.88 10.04 18.38
CA ALA A 231 -16.85 10.37 19.42
C ALA A 231 -16.27 11.44 20.33
N ALA A 232 -17.03 12.49 20.60
CA ALA A 232 -16.58 13.65 21.38
C ALA A 232 -17.68 14.13 22.33
N GLY A 233 -17.32 14.89 23.35
CA GLY A 233 -18.26 15.53 24.27
C GLY A 233 -19.24 14.54 24.89
N LYS A 234 -20.55 14.76 24.68
CA LYS A 234 -21.60 13.90 25.25
C LYS A 234 -21.64 12.47 24.69
N ALA A 235 -21.00 12.19 23.56
CA ALA A 235 -20.94 10.84 22.99
C ALA A 235 -19.88 9.97 23.68
N SER A 236 -18.86 10.57 24.27
CA SER A 236 -17.86 9.87 25.09
C SER A 236 -18.29 9.78 26.56
N ARG A 237 -17.69 8.84 27.28
CA ARG A 237 -17.99 8.60 28.70
C ARG A 237 -17.56 9.74 29.62
N ASP A 238 -16.46 10.39 29.25
CA ASP A 238 -15.73 11.36 30.06
C ASP A 238 -15.60 12.76 29.41
N GLY A 239 -16.22 12.94 28.24
CA GLY A 239 -16.13 14.19 27.48
C GLY A 239 -14.92 14.29 26.56
N HIS A 240 -14.00 13.31 26.56
CA HIS A 240 -12.82 13.28 25.70
C HIS A 240 -13.17 13.06 24.23
N VAL A 241 -12.20 13.31 23.36
CA VAL A 241 -12.28 13.04 21.93
C VAL A 241 -11.59 11.72 21.62
N TYR A 242 -12.40 10.68 21.37
CA TYR A 242 -11.92 9.38 20.95
C TYR A 242 -12.03 9.21 19.44
N VAL A 243 -10.97 8.70 18.82
CA VAL A 243 -10.94 8.35 17.40
C VAL A 243 -10.53 6.89 17.25
N GLY A 244 -11.21 6.17 16.37
CA GLY A 244 -10.84 4.82 15.95
C GLY A 244 -10.65 4.78 14.44
N ARG A 245 -9.64 4.03 13.96
CA ARG A 245 -9.42 3.88 12.52
C ARG A 245 -8.89 2.51 12.15
N ASN A 246 -9.51 1.90 11.13
CA ASN A 246 -8.96 0.81 10.34
C ASN A 246 -8.46 1.35 8.99
N PHE A 247 -7.17 1.16 8.70
CA PHE A 247 -6.59 1.41 7.39
C PHE A 247 -6.57 0.08 6.63
N ASP A 248 -7.57 -0.11 5.80
CA ASP A 248 -7.76 -1.33 5.04
C ASP A 248 -7.10 -1.21 3.68
N PHE A 249 -6.19 -2.12 3.41
CA PHE A 249 -5.50 -2.21 2.15
C PHE A 249 -5.32 -3.68 1.78
N GLU A 250 -5.89 -4.10 0.65
CA GLU A 250 -5.69 -5.45 0.12
C GLU A 250 -4.26 -5.60 -0.43
N GLY A 251 -3.32 -5.46 0.46
CA GLY A 251 -1.90 -5.54 0.19
C GLY A 251 -1.25 -6.77 0.82
N PRO A 252 0.06 -6.89 0.62
CA PRO A 252 0.83 -7.99 1.18
C PRO A 252 0.79 -8.04 2.71
N PRO A 253 0.86 -9.25 3.30
CA PRO A 253 0.90 -9.42 4.76
C PRO A 253 2.03 -8.67 5.46
N MET A 254 3.08 -8.30 4.74
CA MET A 254 4.20 -7.54 5.30
C MET A 254 3.79 -6.15 5.77
N PHE A 255 2.82 -5.49 5.13
CA PHE A 255 2.33 -4.18 5.60
C PHE A 255 1.66 -4.26 6.97
N ASP A 256 1.05 -5.38 7.31
CA ASP A 256 0.54 -5.63 8.67
C ASP A 256 1.68 -5.97 9.66
N LYS A 257 2.72 -6.68 9.22
CA LYS A 257 3.83 -7.12 10.09
C LYS A 257 4.89 -6.05 10.34
N GLU A 258 5.21 -5.25 9.32
CA GLU A 258 6.30 -4.27 9.36
C GLU A 258 5.82 -2.85 9.68
N LYS A 259 4.54 -2.68 10.09
CA LYS A 259 4.05 -1.39 10.55
C LYS A 259 4.80 -0.92 11.79
N ALA A 260 4.91 0.40 11.90
CA ALA A 260 5.63 1.05 12.96
C ALA A 260 4.85 2.22 13.56
N ILE A 261 5.11 2.55 14.80
CA ILE A 261 4.85 3.88 15.33
C ILE A 261 6.14 4.71 15.26
N LEU A 262 6.03 5.89 14.69
CA LEU A 262 7.13 6.81 14.42
C LEU A 262 6.93 8.08 15.23
N PHE A 263 7.80 8.36 16.18
CA PHE A 263 7.81 9.57 16.99
C PHE A 263 8.81 10.56 16.37
N PHE A 264 8.30 11.66 15.84
CA PHE A 264 9.12 12.70 15.22
C PHE A 264 9.27 13.91 16.15
N LYS A 265 10.51 14.33 16.38
CA LYS A 265 10.88 15.62 17.00
C LYS A 265 11.62 16.48 15.97
N PRO A 266 10.94 17.02 14.94
CA PRO A 266 11.59 17.82 13.90
C PRO A 266 11.97 19.19 14.46
N GLN A 267 13.16 19.67 14.08
CA GLN A 267 13.69 20.95 14.56
C GLN A 267 12.78 22.12 14.16
N GLY A 268 12.29 22.88 15.15
CA GLY A 268 11.49 24.08 14.93
C GLY A 268 10.03 23.84 14.51
N LYS A 269 9.54 22.61 14.63
CA LYS A 269 8.16 22.20 14.30
C LYS A 269 7.50 21.52 15.51
N LEU A 270 6.18 21.27 15.42
CA LEU A 270 5.49 20.48 16.42
C LEU A 270 5.96 19.01 16.37
N PRO A 271 6.32 18.42 17.51
CA PRO A 271 6.50 16.98 17.58
C PRO A 271 5.18 16.22 17.36
N PHE A 272 5.26 15.02 16.79
CA PHE A 272 4.08 14.22 16.50
C PHE A 272 4.42 12.72 16.43
N ALA A 273 3.39 11.88 16.55
CA ALA A 273 3.46 10.47 16.25
C ALA A 273 2.70 10.14 14.95
N SER A 274 3.26 9.23 14.16
CA SER A 274 2.64 8.69 12.94
C SER A 274 2.65 7.16 12.99
N VAL A 275 1.56 6.53 12.53
CA VAL A 275 1.53 5.08 12.31
C VAL A 275 1.67 4.83 10.81
N ALA A 276 2.80 4.24 10.43
CA ALA A 276 3.21 4.07 9.05
C ALA A 276 4.21 2.89 8.93
N TRP A 277 5.12 2.97 8.00
CA TRP A 277 6.15 1.95 7.75
C TRP A 277 7.55 2.59 7.78
N PRO A 278 8.61 1.82 8.12
CA PRO A 278 9.97 2.34 8.09
C PRO A 278 10.30 3.02 6.75
N GLY A 279 10.96 4.18 6.82
CA GLY A 279 11.31 5.01 5.66
C GLY A 279 10.21 5.92 5.12
N MET A 280 8.98 5.77 5.57
CA MET A 280 7.88 6.65 5.22
C MET A 280 7.88 7.88 6.13
N ILE A 281 8.29 9.03 5.62
CA ILE A 281 8.22 10.31 6.37
C ILE A 281 6.84 10.95 6.32
N GLY A 282 6.01 10.53 5.36
CA GLY A 282 4.63 10.96 5.22
C GLY A 282 3.71 10.42 6.30
N VAL A 283 2.50 10.96 6.38
CA VAL A 283 1.50 10.62 7.39
C VAL A 283 0.22 10.16 6.71
N VAL A 284 -0.31 9.01 7.13
CA VAL A 284 -1.66 8.55 6.78
C VAL A 284 -2.56 8.47 8.02
N THR A 285 -1.96 8.38 9.21
CA THR A 285 -2.60 8.41 10.53
C THR A 285 -1.61 8.98 11.52
N GLY A 286 -1.96 10.03 12.24
CA GLY A 286 -1.06 10.60 13.23
C GLY A 286 -1.72 11.58 14.21
N LEU A 287 -0.98 11.90 15.27
CA LEU A 287 -1.38 12.79 16.35
C LEU A 287 -0.20 13.68 16.75
N ASN A 288 -0.38 14.99 16.84
CA ASN A 288 0.67 15.90 17.28
C ASN A 288 0.54 16.30 18.76
N THR A 289 1.57 16.97 19.27
CA THR A 289 1.60 17.45 20.67
C THR A 289 0.71 18.66 20.95
N ALA A 290 -0.03 19.14 19.97
CA ALA A 290 -1.12 20.11 20.14
C ALA A 290 -2.50 19.42 20.20
N GLY A 291 -2.57 18.07 20.31
CA GLY A 291 -3.82 17.33 20.38
C GLY A 291 -4.57 17.24 19.04
N ILE A 292 -3.93 17.53 17.92
CA ILE A 292 -4.53 17.42 16.58
C ILE A 292 -4.24 16.04 16.01
N PHE A 293 -5.30 15.25 15.85
CA PHE A 293 -5.28 13.97 15.12
C PHE A 293 -5.67 14.20 13.66
N VAL A 294 -5.00 13.47 12.76
CA VAL A 294 -5.37 13.44 11.34
C VAL A 294 -5.32 12.02 10.79
N SER A 295 -6.23 11.72 9.87
CA SER A 295 -6.16 10.52 9.04
C SER A 295 -6.75 10.76 7.65
N VAL A 296 -6.37 9.94 6.66
CA VAL A 296 -6.86 10.01 5.29
C VAL A 296 -7.61 8.75 4.90
N ASN A 297 -8.76 8.90 4.25
CA ASN A 297 -9.49 7.83 3.59
C ASN A 297 -9.61 8.17 2.10
N ALA A 298 -9.26 7.23 1.23
CA ALA A 298 -9.35 7.42 -0.21
C ALA A 298 -10.78 7.75 -0.67
N LEU A 299 -10.90 8.72 -1.57
CA LEU A 299 -12.14 9.11 -2.25
C LEU A 299 -11.91 9.00 -3.77
N ARG A 300 -12.94 8.79 -4.55
CA ARG A 300 -12.94 9.00 -6.00
C ARG A 300 -13.87 10.15 -6.35
N SER A 301 -13.49 10.91 -7.38
CA SER A 301 -14.28 12.02 -7.92
C SER A 301 -14.02 12.18 -9.42
N GLU A 302 -14.97 12.78 -10.13
CA GLU A 302 -14.83 13.15 -11.54
C GLU A 302 -13.84 14.30 -11.75
N ASP A 303 -13.45 15.02 -10.68
CA ASP A 303 -12.52 16.15 -10.74
C ASP A 303 -11.10 15.73 -11.14
N LYS A 304 -10.48 16.50 -12.00
CA LYS A 304 -9.13 16.24 -12.51
C LYS A 304 -8.10 17.16 -11.88
N SER A 305 -6.94 16.62 -11.55
CA SER A 305 -5.82 17.37 -11.00
C SER A 305 -4.90 17.89 -12.10
N ALA A 306 -4.44 19.11 -11.94
CA ALA A 306 -3.31 19.67 -12.70
C ALA A 306 -1.95 19.40 -12.04
N GLY A 307 -1.94 18.80 -10.86
CA GLY A 307 -0.80 18.53 -10.00
C GLY A 307 -1.13 18.94 -8.55
N GLY A 308 -0.45 18.34 -7.59
CA GLY A 308 -0.69 18.60 -6.17
C GLY A 308 0.39 17.99 -5.28
N VAL A 309 0.32 18.30 -4.00
CA VAL A 309 1.14 17.69 -2.97
C VAL A 309 0.63 16.26 -2.74
N PRO A 310 1.51 15.26 -2.62
CA PRO A 310 1.10 13.93 -2.17
C PRO A 310 0.40 14.01 -0.82
N VAL A 311 -0.71 13.27 -0.67
CA VAL A 311 -1.55 13.33 0.53
C VAL A 311 -0.77 13.05 1.83
N GLU A 312 0.14 12.11 1.78
CA GLU A 312 0.97 11.72 2.93
C GLU A 312 1.86 12.89 3.41
N LEU A 313 2.41 13.66 2.49
CA LEU A 313 3.24 14.83 2.80
C LEU A 313 2.38 16.04 3.21
N LEU A 314 1.17 16.18 2.67
CA LEU A 314 0.22 17.18 3.12
C LEU A 314 -0.18 16.96 4.59
N LEU A 315 -0.51 15.71 4.98
CA LEU A 315 -0.84 15.41 6.38
C LEU A 315 0.37 15.56 7.31
N ARG A 316 1.59 15.32 6.81
CA ARG A 316 2.82 15.65 7.54
C ARG A 316 2.91 17.15 7.83
N GLU A 317 2.67 18.01 6.84
CA GLU A 317 2.65 19.47 7.02
C GLU A 317 1.59 19.89 8.06
N VAL A 318 0.42 19.24 8.07
CA VAL A 318 -0.64 19.50 9.06
C VAL A 318 -0.16 19.20 10.47
N LEU A 319 0.42 18.01 10.72
CA LEU A 319 0.89 17.64 12.06
C LEU A 319 2.05 18.51 12.56
N GLU A 320 2.91 18.98 11.66
CA GLU A 320 4.02 19.86 12.01
C GLU A 320 3.63 21.29 12.35
N GLN A 321 2.44 21.76 11.89
CA GLN A 321 2.09 23.18 11.93
C GLN A 321 0.79 23.45 12.67
N ALA A 322 -0.25 22.61 12.53
CA ALA A 322 -1.58 22.91 13.05
C ALA A 322 -1.66 22.74 14.58
N ARG A 323 -2.18 23.77 15.25
CA ARG A 323 -2.44 23.81 16.69
C ARG A 323 -3.93 23.81 17.02
N SER A 324 -4.79 23.89 16.00
CA SER A 324 -6.24 23.87 16.12
C SER A 324 -6.89 23.17 14.93
N LEU A 325 -8.16 22.80 15.09
CA LEU A 325 -8.97 22.21 14.02
C LEU A 325 -9.02 23.12 12.78
N ASP A 326 -9.22 24.43 12.99
CA ASP A 326 -9.33 25.41 11.90
C ASP A 326 -8.02 25.55 11.12
N GLU A 327 -6.88 25.59 11.80
CA GLU A 327 -5.57 25.63 11.14
C GLU A 327 -5.32 24.37 10.31
N ALA A 328 -5.70 23.19 10.81
CA ALA A 328 -5.59 21.93 10.07
C ALA A 328 -6.48 21.92 8.81
N ILE A 329 -7.74 22.35 8.94
CA ILE A 329 -8.69 22.48 7.83
C ILE A 329 -8.15 23.46 6.78
N ASP A 330 -7.65 24.62 7.19
CA ASP A 330 -7.13 25.65 6.28
C ASP A 330 -5.87 25.18 5.54
N LEU A 331 -4.98 24.44 6.20
CA LEU A 331 -3.82 23.82 5.56
C LEU A 331 -4.26 22.87 4.44
N ILE A 332 -5.19 21.97 4.71
CA ILE A 332 -5.70 21.01 3.72
C ILE A 332 -6.41 21.72 2.56
N LYS A 333 -7.20 22.77 2.84
CA LYS A 333 -7.98 23.49 1.82
C LYS A 333 -7.12 24.31 0.87
N ARG A 334 -6.06 24.96 1.35
CA ARG A 334 -5.22 25.86 0.54
C ARG A 334 -4.17 25.17 -0.31
N ARG A 335 -3.78 23.91 0.04
CA ARG A 335 -2.79 23.17 -0.75
C ARG A 335 -3.45 22.51 -1.96
N PRO A 336 -2.83 22.54 -3.15
CA PRO A 336 -3.29 21.74 -4.27
C PRO A 336 -3.09 20.25 -3.95
N VAL A 337 -4.08 19.40 -4.28
CA VAL A 337 -4.03 17.95 -4.05
C VAL A 337 -3.98 17.18 -5.38
N LEU A 338 -3.28 16.04 -5.37
CA LEU A 338 -3.13 15.18 -6.55
C LEU A 338 -4.41 14.40 -6.84
N VAL A 339 -5.06 13.89 -5.80
CA VAL A 339 -6.23 13.02 -5.88
C VAL A 339 -7.29 13.47 -4.89
N PRO A 340 -8.54 13.01 -5.06
CA PRO A 340 -9.60 13.23 -4.08
C PRO A 340 -9.38 12.36 -2.84
N ASP A 341 -9.55 12.95 -1.65
CA ASP A 341 -9.47 12.24 -0.37
C ASP A 341 -10.44 12.83 0.67
N LEU A 342 -10.69 12.05 1.72
CA LEU A 342 -11.45 12.43 2.91
C LEU A 342 -10.48 12.50 4.09
N TYR A 343 -10.40 13.65 4.73
CA TYR A 343 -9.50 13.88 5.86
C TYR A 343 -10.30 13.96 7.16
N LEU A 344 -10.20 12.96 8.03
CA LEU A 344 -10.73 13.08 9.40
C LEU A 344 -9.72 13.81 10.25
N ILE A 345 -10.17 14.86 10.91
CA ILE A 345 -9.41 15.66 11.87
C ILE A 345 -10.15 15.63 13.20
N ALA A 346 -9.42 15.47 14.30
CA ALA A 346 -9.95 15.65 15.64
C ALA A 346 -9.06 16.59 16.44
N ASP A 347 -9.67 17.48 17.21
CA ASP A 347 -8.98 18.41 18.09
C ASP A 347 -9.36 18.09 19.54
N GLY A 348 -8.41 17.52 20.27
CA GLY A 348 -8.59 17.13 21.67
C GLY A 348 -8.80 18.30 22.63
N HIS A 349 -8.39 19.53 22.28
CA HIS A 349 -8.58 20.71 23.11
C HIS A 349 -9.95 21.34 22.91
N SER A 350 -10.39 21.50 21.67
CA SER A 350 -11.70 22.13 21.40
C SER A 350 -12.88 21.15 21.57
N GLY A 351 -12.61 19.86 21.62
CA GLY A 351 -13.64 18.83 21.66
C GLY A 351 -14.41 18.71 20.33
N GLU A 352 -13.82 19.14 19.22
CA GLU A 352 -14.46 19.15 17.90
C GLU A 352 -13.74 18.23 16.91
N THR A 353 -14.53 17.63 16.03
CA THR A 353 -14.05 16.78 14.95
C THR A 353 -14.55 17.27 13.60
N ALA A 354 -13.81 17.02 12.54
CA ALA A 354 -14.22 17.38 11.18
C ALA A 354 -13.81 16.33 10.16
N VAL A 355 -14.58 16.22 9.08
CA VAL A 355 -14.14 15.58 7.85
C VAL A 355 -14.05 16.64 6.76
N VAL A 356 -12.87 16.82 6.20
CA VAL A 356 -12.68 17.62 4.98
C VAL A 356 -12.82 16.68 3.79
N GLU A 357 -13.87 16.87 3.01
CA GLU A 357 -14.11 16.19 1.73
C GLU A 357 -13.44 17.01 0.64
N ARG A 358 -12.31 16.53 0.11
CA ARG A 358 -11.42 17.30 -0.76
C ARG A 358 -11.21 16.58 -2.10
N SER A 359 -11.46 17.29 -3.20
CA SER A 359 -11.00 16.94 -4.54
C SER A 359 -10.05 18.02 -5.07
N PRO A 360 -9.42 17.83 -6.23
CA PRO A 360 -8.57 18.87 -6.82
C PRO A 360 -9.25 20.23 -6.98
N THR A 361 -10.56 20.28 -7.17
CA THR A 361 -11.32 21.50 -7.47
C THR A 361 -12.32 21.91 -6.40
N ARG A 362 -12.68 21.02 -5.46
CA ARG A 362 -13.70 21.25 -4.42
C ARG A 362 -13.18 20.91 -3.04
N ALA A 363 -13.66 21.61 -2.02
CA ALA A 363 -13.36 21.32 -0.62
C ALA A 363 -14.55 21.71 0.26
N GLU A 364 -15.13 20.72 0.93
CA GLU A 364 -16.25 20.90 1.87
C GLU A 364 -15.92 20.26 3.22
N VAL A 365 -16.58 20.74 4.26
CA VAL A 365 -16.27 20.34 5.64
C VAL A 365 -17.54 19.92 6.38
N ARG A 366 -17.54 18.73 6.95
CA ARG A 366 -18.52 18.30 7.95
C ARG A 366 -17.89 18.39 9.33
N ARG A 367 -18.54 19.03 10.28
CA ARG A 367 -18.06 19.18 11.66
C ARG A 367 -18.99 18.51 12.66
N SER A 368 -18.45 18.04 13.79
CA SER A 368 -19.22 17.48 14.89
C SER A 368 -18.53 17.70 16.23
N ARG A 369 -19.33 17.85 17.28
CA ARG A 369 -18.92 17.80 18.70
C ARG A 369 -19.55 16.58 19.41
N ASP A 370 -20.01 15.62 18.64
CA ASP A 370 -20.71 14.42 19.11
C ASP A 370 -20.10 13.20 18.41
N ILE A 371 -20.80 12.60 17.46
CA ILE A 371 -20.29 11.47 16.68
C ILE A 371 -19.99 11.88 15.24
N LEU A 372 -19.01 11.24 14.63
CA LEU A 372 -18.65 11.43 13.23
C LEU A 372 -18.03 10.14 12.69
N ALA A 373 -18.55 9.63 11.56
CA ALA A 373 -17.98 8.51 10.85
C ALA A 373 -17.60 8.88 9.42
N VAL A 374 -16.58 8.21 8.89
CA VAL A 374 -16.14 8.37 7.51
C VAL A 374 -15.64 7.03 6.95
N ALA A 375 -16.24 6.60 5.83
CA ALA A 375 -15.75 5.51 5.00
C ALA A 375 -14.98 6.04 3.78
N ASN A 376 -15.41 5.73 2.53
CA ASN A 376 -14.69 6.12 1.32
C ASN A 376 -15.56 6.87 0.29
N HIS A 377 -16.63 7.53 0.69
CA HIS A 377 -17.45 8.35 -0.20
C HIS A 377 -17.82 9.66 0.48
N ALA A 378 -17.99 10.71 -0.30
CA ALA A 378 -18.38 12.02 0.19
C ALA A 378 -19.86 12.06 0.55
N LEU A 379 -20.21 12.86 1.58
CA LEU A 379 -21.56 13.02 2.09
C LEU A 379 -22.09 14.45 1.97
N THR A 380 -21.22 15.43 1.65
CA THR A 380 -21.65 16.83 1.50
C THR A 380 -22.42 17.06 0.21
N PRO A 381 -23.34 18.06 0.18
CA PRO A 381 -24.11 18.38 -1.02
C PRO A 381 -23.25 18.72 -2.24
N ALA A 382 -22.05 19.26 -2.06
CA ALA A 382 -21.13 19.60 -3.15
C ALA A 382 -20.66 18.37 -3.96
N PHE A 383 -20.71 17.17 -3.37
CA PHE A 383 -20.36 15.91 -4.02
C PHE A 383 -21.58 15.02 -4.32
N ALA A 384 -22.80 15.48 -4.03
CA ALA A 384 -24.01 14.66 -4.17
C ALA A 384 -24.26 14.13 -5.58
N SER A 385 -23.83 14.87 -6.62
CA SER A 385 -23.94 14.48 -8.03
C SER A 385 -22.69 13.81 -8.60
N ASP A 386 -21.63 13.68 -7.82
CA ASP A 386 -20.36 13.08 -8.27
C ASP A 386 -20.50 11.57 -8.45
N LYS A 387 -20.44 11.11 -9.71
CA LYS A 387 -20.71 9.70 -10.07
C LYS A 387 -19.67 8.73 -9.51
N GLU A 388 -18.41 9.16 -9.42
CA GLU A 388 -17.36 8.29 -8.89
C GLU A 388 -17.51 8.12 -7.37
N SER A 389 -17.89 9.19 -6.64
CA SER A 389 -18.23 9.09 -5.22
C SER A 389 -19.47 8.24 -4.98
N GLN A 390 -20.54 8.42 -5.79
CA GLN A 390 -21.72 7.57 -5.74
C GLN A 390 -21.39 6.10 -6.01
N ARG A 391 -20.51 5.81 -6.96
CA ARG A 391 -20.06 4.44 -7.25
C ARG A 391 -19.40 3.77 -6.05
N LEU A 392 -18.55 4.48 -5.30
CA LEU A 392 -17.96 3.97 -4.06
C LEU A 392 -19.04 3.61 -3.03
N ARG A 393 -20.07 4.45 -2.91
CA ARG A 393 -21.19 4.25 -1.98
C ARG A 393 -22.08 3.07 -2.39
N ASP A 394 -22.50 3.02 -3.67
CA ASP A 394 -23.62 2.20 -4.10
C ASP A 394 -23.19 0.85 -4.72
N TYR A 395 -21.98 0.77 -5.27
CA TYR A 395 -21.47 -0.42 -5.97
C TYR A 395 -20.36 -1.16 -5.21
N LEU A 396 -19.77 -0.50 -4.20
CA LEU A 396 -18.72 -1.06 -3.38
C LEU A 396 -19.15 -1.08 -1.90
N THR A 397 -18.22 -1.32 -1.02
CA THR A 397 -18.52 -1.56 0.41
C THR A 397 -18.65 -0.29 1.26
N SER A 398 -18.34 0.88 0.68
CA SER A 398 -18.27 2.13 1.44
C SER A 398 -19.60 2.53 2.07
N GLY A 399 -20.70 2.37 1.36
CA GLY A 399 -22.03 2.70 1.89
C GLY A 399 -22.46 1.79 3.04
N ALA A 400 -22.20 0.49 2.93
CA ALA A 400 -22.51 -0.49 3.99
C ALA A 400 -21.70 -0.20 5.27
N ARG A 401 -20.38 0.04 5.13
CA ARG A 401 -19.50 0.36 6.26
C ARG A 401 -19.84 1.71 6.91
N GLN A 402 -20.18 2.73 6.11
CA GLN A 402 -20.64 4.02 6.65
C GLN A 402 -21.90 3.86 7.49
N ALA A 403 -22.92 3.21 6.94
CA ALA A 403 -24.19 3.01 7.64
C ALA A 403 -24.01 2.19 8.94
N ARG A 404 -23.14 1.16 8.92
CA ARG A 404 -22.84 0.37 10.12
C ARG A 404 -22.06 1.19 11.15
N ALA A 405 -21.10 1.98 10.72
CA ALA A 405 -20.32 2.87 11.58
C ALA A 405 -21.22 3.90 12.31
N ASP A 406 -22.13 4.53 11.57
CA ASP A 406 -23.10 5.48 12.13
C ASP A 406 -24.03 4.80 13.14
N GLU A 407 -24.56 3.60 12.81
CA GLU A 407 -25.39 2.80 13.71
C GLU A 407 -24.66 2.47 15.03
N LEU A 408 -23.44 1.99 14.94
CA LEU A 408 -22.63 1.60 16.09
C LEU A 408 -22.31 2.79 17.00
N LEU A 409 -21.91 3.93 16.44
CA LEU A 409 -21.65 5.15 17.19
C LEU A 409 -22.91 5.65 17.89
N GLN A 410 -24.06 5.64 17.22
CA GLN A 410 -25.35 6.02 17.83
C GLN A 410 -25.72 5.11 19.01
N ASN A 411 -25.58 3.79 18.85
CA ASN A 411 -25.91 2.80 19.87
C ASN A 411 -24.99 2.88 21.12
N GLN A 412 -23.77 3.38 20.96
CA GLN A 412 -22.78 3.54 22.02
C GLN A 412 -22.60 4.98 22.51
N SER A 413 -23.42 5.93 22.00
CA SER A 413 -23.34 7.34 22.41
C SER A 413 -23.49 7.48 23.95
N GLY A 414 -22.63 8.29 24.56
CA GLY A 414 -22.52 8.47 26.00
C GLY A 414 -21.68 7.41 26.74
N LYS A 415 -21.14 6.41 26.02
CA LYS A 415 -20.37 5.31 26.63
C LYS A 415 -18.99 5.15 26.01
N VAL A 416 -18.69 5.86 24.93
CA VAL A 416 -17.46 5.65 24.17
C VAL A 416 -16.24 6.02 25.02
N ASP A 417 -15.34 5.07 25.16
CA ASP A 417 -13.97 5.20 25.64
C ASP A 417 -13.05 4.41 24.70
N ALA A 418 -11.76 4.31 25.01
CA ALA A 418 -10.80 3.58 24.18
C ALA A 418 -11.19 2.11 23.95
N SER A 419 -11.71 1.44 24.98
CA SER A 419 -12.12 0.03 24.89
C SER A 419 -13.36 -0.16 24.03
N ILE A 420 -14.37 0.69 24.17
CA ILE A 420 -15.56 0.68 23.33
C ILE A 420 -15.19 1.05 21.88
N MET A 421 -14.36 2.08 21.67
CA MET A 421 -13.91 2.44 20.33
C MET A 421 -13.20 1.27 19.62
N LEU A 422 -12.36 0.51 20.34
CA LEU A 422 -11.74 -0.70 19.81
C LEU A 422 -12.77 -1.78 19.46
N GLN A 423 -13.80 -1.97 20.30
CA GLN A 423 -14.89 -2.92 20.00
C GLN A 423 -15.63 -2.53 18.71
N LEU A 424 -15.88 -1.23 18.50
CA LEU A 424 -16.51 -0.74 17.25
C LEU A 424 -15.65 -1.04 16.03
N LEU A 425 -14.33 -0.81 16.10
CA LEU A 425 -13.40 -1.13 15.01
C LEU A 425 -13.36 -2.62 14.66
N ARG A 426 -13.62 -3.49 15.65
CA ARG A 426 -13.64 -4.96 15.52
C ARG A 426 -15.00 -5.53 15.12
N ASP A 427 -15.97 -4.68 14.77
CA ASP A 427 -17.30 -5.15 14.39
C ASP A 427 -17.27 -5.93 13.06
N LYS A 428 -17.74 -7.17 13.14
CA LYS A 428 -17.77 -8.15 12.02
C LYS A 428 -19.19 -8.38 11.51
N ARG A 429 -20.14 -7.51 11.89
CA ARG A 429 -21.55 -7.60 11.51
C ARG A 429 -21.90 -6.52 10.49
N GLY A 430 -22.99 -6.71 9.79
CA GLY A 430 -23.62 -5.71 8.93
C GLY A 430 -24.65 -4.86 9.67
N VAL A 431 -25.22 -3.88 8.98
CA VAL A 431 -26.30 -3.00 9.47
C VAL A 431 -27.44 -3.84 10.06
N GLY A 432 -27.98 -3.42 11.21
CA GLY A 432 -29.01 -4.14 11.95
C GLY A 432 -28.51 -5.45 12.57
N ASP A 433 -27.24 -5.54 12.92
CA ASP A 433 -26.58 -6.74 13.44
C ASP A 433 -26.65 -7.97 12.54
N LYS A 434 -26.83 -7.76 11.22
CA LYS A 434 -26.87 -8.84 10.24
C LYS A 434 -25.58 -9.68 10.30
N PRO A 435 -25.67 -11.01 10.44
CA PRO A 435 -24.50 -11.87 10.43
C PRO A 435 -23.76 -11.79 9.09
N LEU A 436 -22.45 -11.63 9.13
CA LEU A 436 -21.54 -11.70 7.99
C LEU A 436 -20.50 -12.78 8.26
N SER A 437 -19.98 -13.41 7.20
CA SER A 437 -18.83 -14.30 7.32
C SER A 437 -17.57 -13.52 7.72
N LEU A 438 -16.62 -14.17 8.39
CA LEU A 438 -15.31 -13.55 8.63
C LEU A 438 -14.66 -13.12 7.31
N GLY A 439 -14.09 -11.93 7.30
CA GLY A 439 -13.45 -11.35 6.13
C GLY A 439 -14.39 -10.72 5.11
N ASN A 440 -15.72 -10.69 5.37
CA ASN A 440 -16.66 -10.01 4.49
C ASN A 440 -16.36 -8.50 4.41
N ARG A 441 -16.21 -7.97 3.21
CA ARG A 441 -15.80 -6.58 2.96
C ARG A 441 -16.82 -5.51 3.38
N ASN A 442 -18.07 -5.90 3.70
CA ASN A 442 -19.09 -5.01 4.24
C ASN A 442 -18.94 -4.77 5.76
N ALA A 443 -18.14 -5.57 6.47
CA ALA A 443 -17.84 -5.37 7.88
C ALA A 443 -16.84 -4.22 8.09
N LEU A 444 -16.82 -3.62 9.30
CA LEU A 444 -15.79 -2.67 9.69
C LEU A 444 -14.44 -3.39 9.88
N ASP A 445 -14.45 -4.59 10.47
CA ASP A 445 -13.31 -5.48 10.54
C ASP A 445 -13.40 -6.55 9.44
N ALA A 446 -12.93 -6.20 8.27
CA ALA A 446 -12.84 -7.10 7.13
C ALA A 446 -11.58 -7.99 7.12
N LEU A 447 -10.82 -8.01 8.21
CA LEU A 447 -9.54 -8.75 8.39
C LEU A 447 -8.51 -8.45 7.28
N ILE A 448 -8.43 -7.18 6.88
CA ILE A 448 -7.45 -6.66 5.89
C ILE A 448 -6.77 -5.37 6.35
N ALA A 449 -7.05 -4.91 7.57
CA ALA A 449 -6.41 -3.72 8.10
C ALA A 449 -4.89 -3.92 8.17
N THR A 450 -4.14 -3.07 7.46
CA THR A 450 -2.67 -3.06 7.53
C THR A 450 -2.18 -2.31 8.77
N HIS A 451 -2.96 -1.36 9.27
CA HIS A 451 -2.88 -0.89 10.63
C HIS A 451 -4.26 -0.49 11.17
N SER A 452 -4.41 -0.58 12.48
CA SER A 452 -5.59 -0.15 13.20
C SER A 452 -5.17 0.58 14.47
N VAL A 453 -5.84 1.70 14.77
CA VAL A 453 -5.49 2.56 15.90
C VAL A 453 -6.74 3.00 16.66
N VAL A 454 -6.56 3.23 17.96
CA VAL A 454 -7.48 3.98 18.83
C VAL A 454 -6.72 5.17 19.39
N VAL A 455 -7.35 6.32 19.48
CA VAL A 455 -6.73 7.56 19.95
C VAL A 455 -7.65 8.24 20.95
N ASP A 456 -7.11 8.69 22.07
CA ASP A 456 -7.66 9.73 22.91
C ASP A 456 -6.90 11.03 22.60
N ALA A 457 -7.49 11.89 21.78
CA ALA A 457 -6.85 13.12 21.34
C ALA A 457 -6.75 14.15 22.47
N THR A 458 -7.65 14.10 23.46
CA THR A 458 -7.66 14.98 24.65
C THR A 458 -6.48 14.69 25.56
N GLU A 459 -6.21 13.43 25.86
CA GLU A 459 -5.06 13.00 26.66
C GLU A 459 -3.79 12.76 25.83
N MET A 460 -3.87 12.91 24.50
CA MET A 460 -2.76 12.64 23.57
C MET A 460 -2.20 11.20 23.71
N ILE A 461 -3.10 10.22 23.81
CA ILE A 461 -2.75 8.80 23.90
C ILE A 461 -3.14 8.12 22.58
N ILE A 462 -2.25 7.29 22.05
CA ILE A 462 -2.50 6.45 20.88
C ILE A 462 -2.26 4.99 21.21
N TRP A 463 -3.19 4.13 20.86
CA TRP A 463 -3.05 2.67 20.89
C TRP A 463 -2.94 2.14 19.47
N VAL A 464 -1.92 1.33 19.23
CA VAL A 464 -1.63 0.77 17.89
C VAL A 464 -1.74 -0.75 17.93
N GLY A 465 -2.54 -1.33 17.05
CA GLY A 465 -2.70 -2.78 16.95
C GLY A 465 -1.42 -3.47 16.48
N VAL A 466 -0.95 -4.48 17.24
CA VAL A 466 0.24 -5.25 16.89
C VAL A 466 0.01 -6.15 15.67
N GLY A 467 -1.22 -6.63 15.47
CA GLY A 467 -1.58 -7.59 14.41
C GLY A 467 -1.87 -8.99 14.99
N PRO A 468 -2.45 -9.88 14.18
CA PRO A 468 -2.85 -9.66 12.80
C PRO A 468 -4.07 -8.73 12.69
N HIS A 469 -4.02 -7.81 11.75
CA HIS A 469 -5.08 -6.85 11.44
C HIS A 469 -5.55 -6.08 12.69
N ALA A 470 -6.89 -6.03 12.95
CA ALA A 470 -7.45 -5.43 14.17
C ALA A 470 -7.57 -6.44 15.34
N LEU A 471 -7.20 -7.72 15.15
CA LEU A 471 -7.42 -8.78 16.15
C LEU A 471 -6.40 -8.76 17.31
N GLY A 472 -5.14 -8.38 17.05
CA GLY A 472 -4.08 -8.39 18.06
C GLY A 472 -4.30 -7.39 19.19
N ARG A 473 -3.49 -7.47 20.24
CA ARG A 473 -3.49 -6.45 21.32
C ARG A 473 -3.08 -5.09 20.75
N TYR A 474 -3.49 -4.02 21.42
CA TYR A 474 -3.12 -2.66 21.06
C TYR A 474 -2.19 -2.08 22.10
N VAL A 475 -1.01 -1.69 21.67
CA VAL A 475 0.04 -1.11 22.52
C VAL A 475 -0.22 0.37 22.69
N GLY A 476 -0.31 0.84 23.95
CA GLY A 476 -0.58 2.24 24.29
C GLY A 476 0.69 3.07 24.39
N PHE A 477 0.62 4.32 23.89
CA PHE A 477 1.69 5.32 23.97
C PHE A 477 1.10 6.68 24.38
N ASP A 478 1.71 7.33 25.36
CA ASP A 478 1.40 8.70 25.77
C ASP A 478 2.38 9.67 25.09
N LEU A 479 1.88 10.55 24.21
CA LEU A 479 2.73 11.46 23.43
C LEU A 479 3.44 12.51 24.30
N ARG A 480 2.89 12.88 25.45
CA ARG A 480 3.57 13.79 26.39
C ARG A 480 4.83 13.13 26.95
N ARG A 481 4.74 11.83 27.23
CA ARG A 481 5.89 11.03 27.66
C ARG A 481 6.91 10.86 26.52
N GLU A 482 6.46 10.41 25.34
CA GLU A 482 7.35 10.01 24.24
C GLU A 482 7.97 11.19 23.50
N LEU A 483 7.28 12.35 23.47
CA LEU A 483 7.68 13.51 22.69
C LEU A 483 8.04 14.74 23.50
N LEU A 484 7.46 14.89 24.71
CA LEU A 484 7.70 16.07 25.57
C LEU A 484 8.52 15.73 26.81
N ASP A 485 8.96 14.47 26.94
CA ASP A 485 9.79 13.97 28.05
C ASP A 485 9.12 14.18 29.44
N GLU A 486 7.77 14.22 29.48
CA GLU A 486 7.02 14.33 30.73
C GLU A 486 7.02 13.00 31.49
N PRO A 487 7.18 12.99 32.83
CA PRO A 487 7.21 11.77 33.63
C PRO A 487 5.77 11.21 33.82
N ARG A 488 5.21 10.59 32.80
CA ARG A 488 3.88 9.96 32.81
C ARG A 488 3.98 8.44 32.79
N PRO A 489 3.03 7.71 33.40
CA PRO A 489 2.97 6.26 33.28
C PRO A 489 2.65 5.86 31.82
N GLN A 490 3.13 4.68 31.45
CA GLN A 490 2.76 4.09 30.16
C GLN A 490 1.28 3.71 30.21
N PRO A 491 0.47 4.04 29.20
CA PRO A 491 -0.92 3.60 29.13
C PRO A 491 -1.01 2.07 29.10
N ALA A 492 -2.06 1.53 29.74
CA ALA A 492 -2.31 0.10 29.65
C ALA A 492 -2.64 -0.29 28.20
N ASP A 493 -2.14 -1.45 27.79
CA ASP A 493 -2.48 -2.03 26.49
C ASP A 493 -3.97 -2.43 26.46
N LEU A 494 -4.60 -2.35 25.29
CA LEU A 494 -5.95 -2.89 25.08
C LEU A 494 -5.86 -4.36 24.64
N ALA A 495 -6.75 -5.19 25.17
CA ALA A 495 -6.71 -6.63 24.96
C ALA A 495 -6.95 -7.03 23.50
N GLU A 496 -6.41 -8.18 23.12
CA GLU A 496 -6.66 -8.83 21.83
C GLU A 496 -8.11 -9.32 21.68
N ASP A 497 -8.54 -9.53 20.45
CA ASP A 497 -9.86 -10.06 20.13
C ASP A 497 -9.88 -11.59 20.33
N PRO A 498 -10.84 -12.14 21.10
CA PRO A 498 -10.98 -13.58 21.26
C PRO A 498 -11.17 -14.35 19.95
N THR A 499 -11.65 -13.71 18.88
CA THR A 499 -11.75 -14.28 17.53
C THR A 499 -10.42 -14.89 17.08
N LEU A 500 -9.29 -14.32 17.48
CA LEU A 500 -7.94 -14.79 17.14
C LEU A 500 -7.72 -16.29 17.47
N TYR A 501 -8.38 -16.78 18.52
CA TYR A 501 -8.26 -18.16 19.01
C TYR A 501 -9.43 -19.07 18.61
N SER A 502 -10.39 -18.54 17.85
CA SER A 502 -11.59 -19.27 17.45
C SER A 502 -11.32 -20.32 16.35
N GLN A 503 -12.14 -21.36 16.31
CA GLN A 503 -12.12 -22.33 15.22
C GLN A 503 -12.52 -21.69 13.88
N GLU A 504 -13.41 -20.69 13.92
CA GLU A 504 -13.84 -19.95 12.74
C GLU A 504 -12.69 -19.17 12.11
N TYR A 505 -11.83 -18.53 12.90
CA TYR A 505 -10.63 -17.86 12.40
C TYR A 505 -9.62 -18.85 11.79
N GLN A 506 -9.46 -20.03 12.40
CA GLN A 506 -8.61 -21.09 11.82
C GLN A 506 -9.16 -21.60 10.49
N ALA A 507 -10.48 -21.75 10.38
CA ALA A 507 -11.15 -22.10 9.12
C ALA A 507 -10.96 -21.01 8.06
N TYR A 508 -11.08 -19.72 8.44
CA TYR A 508 -10.82 -18.56 7.58
C TYR A 508 -9.39 -18.61 7.00
N LEU A 509 -8.38 -18.81 7.84
CA LEU A 509 -6.98 -18.90 7.40
C LEU A 509 -6.73 -20.09 6.45
N GLN A 510 -7.36 -21.24 6.73
CA GLN A 510 -7.23 -22.43 5.89
C GLN A 510 -7.96 -22.27 4.55
N ALA A 511 -9.15 -21.66 4.56
CA ALA A 511 -9.92 -21.36 3.35
C ALA A 511 -9.17 -20.38 2.44
N GLY A 512 -8.57 -19.33 3.02
CA GLY A 512 -7.73 -18.39 2.28
C GLY A 512 -6.56 -19.10 1.58
N ARG A 513 -5.80 -19.97 2.30
CA ARG A 513 -4.72 -20.75 1.70
C ARG A 513 -5.18 -21.68 0.59
N ALA A 514 -6.36 -22.31 0.75
CA ALA A 514 -6.93 -23.17 -0.28
C ALA A 514 -7.30 -22.37 -1.54
N MET A 515 -7.89 -21.19 -1.38
CA MET A 515 -8.26 -20.34 -2.51
C MET A 515 -7.03 -19.78 -3.24
N GLU A 516 -5.98 -19.37 -2.52
CA GLU A 516 -4.69 -18.97 -3.13
C GLU A 516 -4.04 -20.15 -3.90
N ALA A 517 -4.10 -21.37 -3.38
CA ALA A 517 -3.66 -22.55 -4.12
C ALA A 517 -4.49 -22.76 -5.39
N ALA A 518 -5.81 -22.58 -5.33
CA ALA A 518 -6.68 -22.65 -6.50
C ALA A 518 -6.31 -21.62 -7.57
N LYS A 519 -6.04 -20.37 -7.19
CA LYS A 519 -5.58 -19.31 -8.10
C LYS A 519 -4.25 -19.66 -8.76
N ALA A 520 -3.29 -20.18 -8.00
CA ALA A 520 -1.99 -20.61 -8.51
C ALA A 520 -2.13 -21.78 -9.51
N MET A 521 -2.97 -22.77 -9.19
CA MET A 521 -3.24 -23.91 -10.07
C MET A 521 -3.93 -23.49 -11.37
N ARG A 522 -4.92 -22.57 -11.29
CA ARG A 522 -5.55 -21.96 -12.47
C ARG A 522 -4.51 -21.30 -13.37
N SER A 523 -3.64 -20.48 -12.80
CA SER A 523 -2.58 -19.77 -13.54
C SER A 523 -1.59 -20.73 -14.20
N ALA A 524 -1.38 -21.92 -13.62
CA ALA A 524 -0.58 -23.00 -14.18
C ALA A 524 -1.35 -23.88 -15.20
N GLY A 525 -2.59 -23.54 -15.56
CA GLY A 525 -3.43 -24.30 -16.49
C GLY A 525 -4.02 -25.59 -15.91
N ARG A 526 -3.97 -25.79 -14.58
CA ARG A 526 -4.40 -27.02 -13.88
C ARG A 526 -5.80 -26.81 -13.28
N LEU A 527 -6.80 -26.68 -14.14
CA LEU A 527 -8.16 -26.27 -13.73
C LEU A 527 -8.84 -27.27 -12.80
N ASP A 528 -8.67 -28.61 -13.00
CA ASP A 528 -9.27 -29.62 -12.13
C ASP A 528 -8.77 -29.55 -10.68
N LEU A 529 -7.46 -29.31 -10.53
CA LEU A 529 -6.86 -29.12 -9.20
C LEU A 529 -7.32 -27.79 -8.57
N ALA A 530 -7.45 -26.73 -9.38
CA ALA A 530 -7.99 -25.45 -8.93
C ALA A 530 -9.42 -25.60 -8.38
N LEU A 531 -10.28 -26.35 -9.09
CA LEU A 531 -11.63 -26.67 -8.64
C LEU A 531 -11.67 -27.44 -7.32
N THR A 532 -10.77 -28.41 -7.14
CA THR A 532 -10.65 -29.19 -5.90
C THR A 532 -10.32 -28.28 -4.71
N GLU A 533 -9.33 -27.39 -4.86
CA GLU A 533 -8.93 -26.47 -3.78
C GLU A 533 -10.00 -25.39 -3.51
N ALA A 534 -10.66 -24.87 -4.54
CA ALA A 534 -11.75 -23.91 -4.36
C ALA A 534 -12.97 -24.55 -3.66
N ALA A 535 -13.32 -25.79 -3.99
CA ALA A 535 -14.36 -26.54 -3.28
C ALA A 535 -13.99 -26.76 -1.81
N ARG A 536 -12.72 -27.05 -1.50
CA ARG A 536 -12.22 -27.14 -0.13
C ARG A 536 -12.33 -25.82 0.62
N ALA A 537 -12.01 -24.69 -0.03
CA ALA A 537 -12.16 -23.36 0.57
C ALA A 537 -13.63 -23.07 0.94
N VAL A 538 -14.57 -23.34 0.04
CA VAL A 538 -16.01 -23.17 0.29
C VAL A 538 -16.51 -24.11 1.39
N ALA A 539 -16.02 -25.35 1.47
CA ALA A 539 -16.38 -26.29 2.53
C ALA A 539 -15.92 -25.82 3.92
N LEU A 540 -14.76 -25.17 4.01
CA LEU A 540 -14.23 -24.59 5.25
C LEU A 540 -15.03 -23.35 5.69
N MET A 541 -15.49 -22.52 4.73
CA MET A 541 -16.27 -21.30 4.99
C MET A 541 -17.52 -21.22 4.09
N PRO A 542 -18.55 -22.02 4.38
CA PRO A 542 -19.72 -22.12 3.50
C PRO A 542 -20.57 -20.86 3.44
N THR A 543 -20.39 -19.92 4.36
CA THR A 543 -21.10 -18.63 4.42
C THR A 543 -20.33 -17.48 3.79
N SER A 544 -19.12 -17.72 3.21
CA SER A 544 -18.36 -16.66 2.52
C SER A 544 -18.91 -16.45 1.10
N PRO A 545 -19.45 -15.27 0.79
CA PRO A 545 -19.87 -14.96 -0.57
C PRO A 545 -18.67 -14.87 -1.52
N GLU A 546 -17.53 -14.34 -1.09
CA GLU A 546 -16.33 -14.18 -1.92
C GLU A 546 -15.82 -15.53 -2.41
N LEU A 547 -15.67 -16.51 -1.50
CA LEU A 547 -15.19 -17.86 -1.86
C LEU A 547 -16.16 -18.60 -2.79
N ARG A 548 -17.47 -18.43 -2.58
CA ARG A 548 -18.47 -19.03 -3.48
C ARG A 548 -18.44 -18.41 -4.87
N PHE A 549 -18.27 -17.11 -4.96
CA PHE A 549 -18.17 -16.41 -6.23
C PHE A 549 -16.91 -16.83 -7.00
N GLU A 550 -15.75 -16.84 -6.36
CA GLU A 550 -14.48 -17.30 -6.97
C GLU A 550 -14.56 -18.77 -7.41
N TYR A 551 -15.20 -19.63 -6.62
CA TYR A 551 -15.44 -21.03 -7.01
C TYR A 551 -16.37 -21.12 -8.23
N ALA A 552 -17.46 -20.35 -8.25
CA ALA A 552 -18.38 -20.31 -9.38
C ALA A 552 -17.71 -19.83 -10.68
N GLU A 553 -16.80 -18.86 -10.62
CA GLU A 553 -16.01 -18.43 -11.77
C GLU A 553 -15.13 -19.58 -12.33
N LEU A 554 -14.48 -20.35 -11.45
CA LEU A 554 -13.69 -21.52 -11.87
C LEU A 554 -14.57 -22.61 -12.51
N LEU A 555 -15.75 -22.87 -11.95
CA LEU A 555 -16.74 -23.80 -12.50
C LEU A 555 -17.25 -23.34 -13.88
N HIS A 556 -17.47 -22.03 -14.05
CA HIS A 556 -17.84 -21.44 -15.32
C HIS A 556 -16.75 -21.63 -16.40
N LEU A 557 -15.48 -21.52 -16.02
CA LEU A 557 -14.35 -21.77 -16.94
C LEU A 557 -14.24 -23.24 -17.35
N HIS A 558 -14.64 -24.19 -16.50
CA HIS A 558 -14.56 -25.63 -16.77
C HIS A 558 -15.58 -26.12 -17.79
N LYS A 559 -16.75 -25.45 -17.92
CA LYS A 559 -17.78 -25.62 -18.97
C LYS A 559 -18.37 -27.03 -19.13
N THR A 560 -18.22 -27.95 -18.17
CA THR A 560 -18.96 -29.22 -18.23
C THR A 560 -20.39 -29.04 -17.73
N PRO A 561 -21.37 -29.86 -18.15
CA PRO A 561 -22.74 -29.75 -17.66
C PRO A 561 -22.83 -29.81 -16.13
N GLN A 562 -22.04 -30.66 -15.49
CA GLN A 562 -21.96 -30.79 -14.02
C GLN A 562 -21.40 -29.53 -13.38
N SER A 563 -20.32 -28.95 -13.93
CA SER A 563 -19.74 -27.70 -13.41
C SER A 563 -20.71 -26.53 -13.55
N LEU A 564 -21.42 -26.44 -14.66
CA LEU A 564 -22.41 -25.37 -14.85
C LEU A 564 -23.62 -25.50 -13.90
N ALA A 565 -24.06 -26.74 -13.60
CA ALA A 565 -25.11 -26.97 -12.61
C ALA A 565 -24.63 -26.54 -11.20
N LEU A 566 -23.42 -26.94 -10.81
CA LEU A 566 -22.83 -26.57 -9.52
C LEU A 566 -22.55 -25.05 -9.44
N MET A 567 -22.09 -24.42 -10.53
CA MET A 567 -21.94 -22.96 -10.62
C MET A 567 -23.25 -22.24 -10.28
N ARG A 568 -24.38 -22.69 -10.87
CA ARG A 568 -25.69 -22.10 -10.60
C ARG A 568 -26.08 -22.21 -9.11
N GLU A 569 -25.79 -23.35 -8.48
CA GLU A 569 -26.00 -23.55 -7.04
C GLU A 569 -25.16 -22.59 -6.21
N GLN A 570 -23.85 -22.46 -6.53
CA GLN A 570 -22.94 -21.56 -5.81
C GLN A 570 -23.38 -20.10 -5.95
N LEU A 571 -23.77 -19.65 -7.17
CA LEU A 571 -24.23 -18.28 -7.41
C LEU A 571 -25.57 -17.99 -6.74
N THR A 572 -26.50 -18.95 -6.72
CA THR A 572 -27.78 -18.79 -6.01
C THR A 572 -27.54 -18.59 -4.51
N THR A 573 -26.67 -19.40 -3.91
CA THR A 573 -26.30 -19.23 -2.49
C THR A 573 -25.55 -17.93 -2.24
N PHE A 574 -24.60 -17.56 -3.11
CA PHE A 574 -23.86 -16.30 -3.06
C PHE A 574 -24.79 -15.09 -2.91
N LEU A 575 -25.86 -15.01 -3.71
CA LEU A 575 -26.82 -13.91 -3.67
C LEU A 575 -27.56 -13.76 -2.33
N THR A 576 -27.61 -14.80 -1.50
CA THR A 576 -28.23 -14.76 -0.16
C THR A 576 -27.31 -14.30 0.95
N LEU A 577 -25.98 -14.30 0.72
CA LEU A 577 -24.94 -14.16 1.75
C LEU A 577 -24.41 -12.72 1.93
N SER A 578 -25.12 -11.70 1.51
CA SER A 578 -24.68 -10.30 1.57
C SER A 578 -23.38 -10.04 0.81
N PRO A 579 -23.37 -10.27 -0.51
CA PRO A 579 -22.20 -10.03 -1.34
C PRO A 579 -21.73 -8.58 -1.25
N PRO A 580 -20.40 -8.33 -1.20
CA PRO A 580 -19.87 -6.98 -0.95
C PRO A 580 -19.91 -6.07 -2.19
N HIS A 581 -19.86 -6.62 -3.40
CA HIS A 581 -19.74 -5.82 -4.63
C HIS A 581 -20.92 -6.01 -5.56
N ARG A 582 -21.57 -4.91 -5.91
CA ARG A 582 -22.74 -4.92 -6.79
C ARG A 582 -22.45 -5.47 -8.19
N LYS A 583 -21.25 -5.22 -8.73
CA LYS A 583 -20.81 -5.77 -10.02
C LYS A 583 -20.84 -7.31 -10.04
N ASP A 584 -20.45 -7.94 -8.92
CA ASP A 584 -20.43 -9.40 -8.80
C ASP A 584 -21.84 -9.95 -8.67
N ILE A 585 -22.75 -9.20 -8.02
CA ILE A 585 -24.20 -9.51 -7.97
C ILE A 585 -24.78 -9.47 -9.38
N GLU A 586 -24.55 -8.40 -10.14
CA GLU A 586 -25.05 -8.24 -11.51
C GLU A 586 -24.48 -9.32 -12.45
N TYR A 587 -23.19 -9.65 -12.32
CA TYR A 587 -22.56 -10.72 -13.08
C TYR A 587 -23.15 -12.10 -12.73
N ALA A 588 -23.35 -12.41 -11.44
CA ALA A 588 -23.97 -13.65 -10.99
C ALA A 588 -25.41 -13.79 -11.52
N GLN A 589 -26.20 -12.73 -11.48
CA GLN A 589 -27.56 -12.69 -12.03
C GLN A 589 -27.59 -12.94 -13.54
N ALA A 590 -26.65 -12.32 -14.28
CA ALA A 590 -26.51 -12.54 -15.72
C ALA A 590 -26.17 -14.01 -16.06
N LEU A 591 -25.27 -14.64 -15.30
CA LEU A 591 -24.92 -16.06 -15.49
C LEU A 591 -26.07 -17.00 -15.13
N LEU A 592 -26.91 -16.66 -14.15
CA LEU A 592 -28.07 -17.45 -13.76
C LEU A 592 -29.22 -17.38 -14.78
N THR A 593 -29.33 -16.25 -15.49
CA THR A 593 -30.37 -16.03 -16.51
C THR A 593 -29.95 -16.46 -17.92
N ALA A 594 -28.63 -16.68 -18.13
CA ALA A 594 -28.15 -17.20 -19.41
C ALA A 594 -28.69 -18.61 -19.69
N PRO A 595 -29.10 -18.91 -20.95
CA PRO A 595 -29.69 -20.17 -21.36
C PRO A 595 -28.79 -21.39 -21.18
#